data_4a5e027eb16ae09eae8a81593c33f892
#
_entry.id   4a5e027eb16ae09eae8a81593c33f892
#
_cell.length_a   1.000
_cell.length_b   1.000
_cell.length_c   1.000
_cell.angle_alpha   90.00
_cell.angle_beta   90.00
_cell.angle_gamma   90.00
#
_symmetry.space_group_name_H-M   'P 1'
#
loop_
_entity.id
_entity.type
_entity.pdbx_description
1 polymer ?
#
loop_
_entity_poly.entity_id
_entity_poly.type
_entity_poly.pdbx_seq_one_letter_code
_entity_poly.pdbx_strand_id
1 'polypeptide(L)'
;KITYHKELNRNIENNYNLLVGKNLFDADVRNLRFNDSEFDYVITNATLHHIDVPHVGISEMYRVAKKGVLIIESNDSLIMRLACKIKLSEEFEESSVDRHKKTGGLLDLGIPNYVYRWTEREISKLLKSLDPSNKNTIIFDYENDLTNIKSKNPLIKIIIFFSKIFFFFFKKQQNCLSIFIDKTKSLKRF
;
A
#
# COMPACT_ATOMS: atom_id res chain seq x y z
N LYS A 1 -10.61 -8.11 8.55
CA LYS A 1 -10.62 -6.68 8.71
C LYS A 1 -9.30 -6.19 8.21
N ILE A 2 -9.41 -5.58 7.26
CA ILE A 2 -8.75 -4.34 7.00
C ILE A 2 -9.09 -3.50 8.21
N THR A 3 -8.12 -3.07 8.99
CA THR A 3 -8.35 -2.19 10.14
C THR A 3 -8.80 -0.85 9.60
N TYR A 4 -10.09 -0.57 9.64
CA TYR A 4 -10.62 0.71 9.22
C TYR A 4 -10.77 1.64 10.40
N HIS A 5 -10.39 2.90 10.21
CA HIS A 5 -10.87 4.00 11.02
C HIS A 5 -12.39 3.96 11.12
N LYS A 6 -12.93 4.17 12.31
CA LYS A 6 -14.38 4.18 12.60
C LYS A 6 -15.18 5.16 11.71
N GLU A 7 -14.55 6.22 11.21
CA GLU A 7 -15.16 7.19 10.29
C GLU A 7 -15.17 6.71 8.83
N LEU A 8 -14.13 6.01 8.41
CA LEU A 8 -14.12 5.33 7.12
C LEU A 8 -15.18 4.22 7.07
N ASN A 9 -15.42 3.54 8.19
CA ASN A 9 -16.49 2.55 8.33
C ASN A 9 -17.87 3.13 8.04
N ARG A 10 -18.22 4.35 8.49
CA ARG A 10 -19.54 4.94 8.19
C ARG A 10 -19.74 5.24 6.71
N ASN A 11 -18.71 5.75 6.04
CA ASN A 11 -18.77 6.01 4.60
C ASN A 11 -18.71 4.73 3.78
N ILE A 12 -18.01 3.71 4.26
CA ILE A 12 -17.94 2.41 3.64
C ILE A 12 -19.23 1.62 3.90
N GLU A 13 -19.77 1.58 5.10
CA GLU A 13 -21.06 0.93 5.37
C GLU A 13 -22.19 1.46 4.49
N ASN A 14 -22.19 2.76 4.21
CA ASN A 14 -23.17 3.36 3.29
C ASN A 14 -22.92 3.02 1.81
N ASN A 15 -21.69 2.78 1.40
CA ASN A 15 -21.33 2.44 0.02
C ASN A 15 -21.07 0.94 -0.19
N TYR A 16 -20.77 0.19 0.86
CA TYR A 16 -20.44 -1.23 0.81
C TYR A 16 -21.64 -2.13 0.55
N ASN A 17 -22.83 -1.70 0.94
CA ASN A 17 -24.09 -2.38 0.57
C ASN A 17 -24.32 -2.41 -0.95
N LEU A 18 -23.51 -1.63 -1.71
CA LEU A 18 -23.53 -1.56 -3.18
C LEU A 18 -22.46 -2.42 -3.87
N LEU A 19 -21.35 -2.78 -3.19
CA LEU A 19 -20.16 -3.30 -3.87
C LEU A 19 -19.69 -4.69 -3.43
N VAL A 20 -20.01 -5.15 -2.23
CA VAL A 20 -19.51 -6.45 -1.75
C VAL A 20 -20.61 -7.21 -1.02
N GLY A 21 -20.86 -8.42 -1.45
CA GLY A 21 -21.72 -9.33 -0.71
C GLY A 21 -21.26 -9.47 0.76
N LYS A 22 -22.16 -9.78 1.63
CA LYS A 22 -22.22 -9.76 3.11
C LYS A 22 -21.02 -10.24 3.96
N ASN A 23 -19.79 -10.28 3.47
CA ASN A 23 -18.66 -10.89 4.17
C ASN A 23 -17.60 -9.86 4.58
N LEU A 24 -17.95 -8.99 5.54
CA LEU A 24 -16.97 -8.14 6.23
C LEU A 24 -16.44 -8.87 7.45
N PHE A 25 -15.13 -9.02 7.53
CA PHE A 25 -14.44 -9.63 8.66
C PHE A 25 -13.60 -8.60 9.40
N ASP A 26 -13.63 -8.64 10.71
CA ASP A 26 -12.68 -7.94 11.56
C ASP A 26 -11.40 -8.78 11.65
N ALA A 27 -10.31 -8.36 11.02
CA ALA A 27 -9.06 -9.11 11.01
C ALA A 27 -7.84 -8.21 11.07
N ASP A 28 -6.85 -8.60 11.84
CA ASP A 28 -5.54 -7.98 11.85
C ASP A 28 -4.70 -8.58 10.72
N VAL A 29 -4.20 -7.74 9.82
CA VAL A 29 -3.38 -8.19 8.69
C VAL A 29 -2.08 -8.86 9.12
N ARG A 30 -1.63 -8.65 10.36
CA ARG A 30 -0.45 -9.31 10.93
C ARG A 30 -0.72 -10.76 11.36
N ASN A 31 -2.00 -11.13 11.50
CA ASN A 31 -2.42 -12.47 11.90
C ASN A 31 -3.83 -12.74 11.34
N LEU A 32 -3.92 -13.08 10.07
CA LEU A 32 -5.17 -13.34 9.39
C LEU A 32 -5.71 -14.73 9.79
N ARG A 33 -6.93 -14.75 10.35
CA ARG A 33 -7.61 -15.99 10.80
C ARG A 33 -8.25 -16.76 9.64
N PHE A 34 -7.56 -16.81 8.50
CA PHE A 34 -7.97 -17.51 7.30
C PHE A 34 -6.99 -18.64 7.00
N ASN A 35 -7.45 -19.66 6.31
CA ASN A 35 -6.62 -20.79 5.91
C ASN A 35 -5.63 -20.36 4.80
N ASP A 36 -4.58 -21.14 4.63
CA ASP A 36 -3.64 -20.97 3.50
C ASP A 36 -4.40 -21.11 2.18
N SER A 37 -4.15 -20.16 1.26
CA SER A 37 -4.75 -20.17 -0.07
C SER A 37 -6.30 -20.12 -0.08
N GLU A 38 -6.90 -19.50 0.91
CA GLU A 38 -8.37 -19.39 1.03
C GLU A 38 -8.97 -18.45 -0.01
N PHE A 39 -8.26 -17.37 -0.36
CA PHE A 39 -8.74 -16.37 -1.32
C PHE A 39 -8.02 -16.48 -2.66
N ASP A 40 -8.73 -16.31 -3.77
CA ASP A 40 -8.08 -16.28 -5.08
C ASP A 40 -7.08 -15.14 -5.19
N TYR A 41 -7.46 -13.93 -4.78
CA TYR A 41 -6.61 -12.75 -4.76
C TYR A 41 -6.76 -11.99 -3.46
N VAL A 42 -5.68 -11.40 -2.99
CA VAL A 42 -5.65 -10.51 -1.83
C VAL A 42 -5.11 -9.16 -2.27
N ILE A 43 -5.81 -8.09 -1.89
CA ILE A 43 -5.48 -6.73 -2.33
C ILE A 43 -5.36 -5.83 -1.11
N THR A 44 -4.35 -4.97 -1.10
CA THR A 44 -4.20 -3.88 -0.14
C THR A 44 -3.84 -2.58 -0.85
N ASN A 45 -4.31 -1.47 -0.29
CA ASN A 45 -3.99 -0.14 -0.78
C ASN A 45 -3.79 0.80 0.41
N ALA A 46 -2.62 1.42 0.50
CA ALA A 46 -2.26 2.43 1.50
C ALA A 46 -2.63 1.98 2.94
N THR A 47 -2.31 0.74 3.31
CA THR A 47 -2.69 0.15 4.60
C THR A 47 -1.51 -0.37 5.40
N LEU A 48 -0.48 -0.88 4.71
CA LEU A 48 0.64 -1.56 5.38
C LEU A 48 1.51 -0.60 6.19
N HIS A 49 1.54 0.68 5.84
CA HIS A 49 2.27 1.68 6.61
C HIS A 49 1.55 2.12 7.90
N HIS A 50 0.32 1.67 8.16
CA HIS A 50 -0.37 1.88 9.44
C HIS A 50 -0.09 0.77 10.48
N ILE A 51 0.66 -0.26 10.12
CA ILE A 51 1.03 -1.33 11.04
C ILE A 51 2.52 -1.28 11.38
N ASP A 52 2.87 -1.80 12.55
CA ASP A 52 4.23 -1.79 13.09
C ASP A 52 5.19 -2.75 12.37
N VAL A 53 4.66 -3.82 11.78
CA VAL A 53 5.44 -4.88 11.11
C VAL A 53 4.91 -5.17 9.69
N PRO A 54 5.10 -4.24 8.73
CA PRO A 54 4.47 -4.33 7.40
C PRO A 54 4.90 -5.58 6.60
N HIS A 55 6.09 -6.12 6.82
CA HIS A 55 6.56 -7.36 6.19
C HIS A 55 5.75 -8.57 6.63
N VAL A 56 5.32 -8.63 7.90
CA VAL A 56 4.43 -9.68 8.40
C VAL A 56 3.08 -9.60 7.70
N GLY A 57 2.55 -8.38 7.52
CA GLY A 57 1.31 -8.18 6.76
C GLY A 57 1.39 -8.74 5.35
N ILE A 58 2.48 -8.47 4.61
CA ILE A 58 2.69 -9.06 3.28
C ILE A 58 2.79 -10.58 3.34
N SER A 59 3.48 -11.13 4.34
CA SER A 59 3.63 -12.58 4.50
C SER A 59 2.29 -13.27 4.72
N GLU A 60 1.42 -12.68 5.55
CA GLU A 60 0.07 -13.20 5.79
C GLU A 60 -0.83 -13.06 4.55
N MET A 61 -0.78 -11.92 3.86
CA MET A 61 -1.49 -11.76 2.59
C MET A 61 -1.03 -12.81 1.56
N TYR A 62 0.27 -13.05 1.49
CA TYR A 62 0.84 -14.07 0.61
C TYR A 62 0.37 -15.47 1.01
N ARG A 63 0.32 -15.80 2.31
CA ARG A 63 -0.14 -17.09 2.82
C ARG A 63 -1.59 -17.38 2.43
N VAL A 64 -2.50 -16.43 2.66
CA VAL A 64 -3.94 -16.64 2.43
C VAL A 64 -4.36 -16.49 0.97
N ALA A 65 -3.51 -15.91 0.11
CA ALA A 65 -3.77 -15.79 -1.32
C ALA A 65 -3.45 -17.08 -2.07
N LYS A 66 -4.36 -17.51 -2.97
CA LYS A 66 -4.20 -18.69 -3.83
C LYS A 66 -3.51 -18.37 -5.15
N LYS A 67 -3.91 -17.31 -5.83
CA LYS A 67 -3.47 -16.96 -7.20
C LYS A 67 -2.57 -15.74 -7.24
N GLY A 68 -2.79 -14.76 -6.37
CA GLY A 68 -1.95 -13.57 -6.38
C GLY A 68 -2.26 -12.55 -5.30
N VAL A 69 -1.30 -11.64 -5.10
CA VAL A 69 -1.40 -10.52 -4.16
C VAL A 69 -1.14 -9.23 -4.91
N LEU A 70 -2.00 -8.22 -4.72
CA LEU A 70 -1.80 -6.85 -5.20
C LEU A 70 -1.59 -5.92 -4.01
N ILE A 71 -0.47 -5.21 -4.02
CA ILE A 71 -0.08 -4.25 -3.01
C ILE A 71 0.11 -2.90 -3.70
N ILE A 72 -0.55 -1.86 -3.20
CA ILE A 72 -0.42 -0.49 -3.68
C ILE A 72 0.01 0.36 -2.49
N GLU A 73 1.26 0.83 -2.50
CA GLU A 73 1.88 1.54 -1.38
C GLU A 73 2.84 2.63 -1.86
N SER A 74 3.35 3.41 -0.93
CA SER A 74 4.33 4.46 -1.21
C SER A 74 5.65 3.88 -1.71
N ASN A 75 6.22 4.51 -2.75
CA ASN A 75 7.50 4.13 -3.36
C ASN A 75 8.68 4.84 -2.68
N ASP A 76 9.73 4.12 -2.37
CA ASP A 76 10.99 4.66 -1.83
C ASP A 76 11.94 5.11 -2.96
N SER A 77 11.47 6.04 -3.79
CA SER A 77 12.28 6.62 -4.85
C SER A 77 13.27 7.68 -4.34
N LEU A 78 14.31 7.97 -5.12
CA LEU A 78 15.27 9.03 -4.78
C LEU A 78 14.59 10.39 -4.64
N ILE A 79 13.61 10.69 -5.51
CA ILE A 79 12.84 11.93 -5.44
C ILE A 79 11.99 11.98 -4.15
N MET A 80 11.36 10.87 -3.76
CA MET A 80 10.59 10.84 -2.51
C MET A 80 11.48 10.99 -1.28
N ARG A 81 12.67 10.38 -1.24
CA ARG A 81 13.65 10.60 -0.18
C ARG A 81 14.10 12.05 -0.10
N LEU A 82 14.36 12.69 -1.26
CA LEU A 82 14.69 14.11 -1.30
C LEU A 82 13.53 14.98 -0.84
N ALA A 83 12.30 14.67 -1.28
CA ALA A 83 11.10 15.40 -0.88
C ALA A 83 10.87 15.35 0.64
N CYS A 84 11.08 14.20 1.29
CA CYS A 84 11.05 14.08 2.74
C CYS A 84 12.15 14.92 3.41
N LYS A 85 13.38 14.85 2.90
CA LYS A 85 14.52 15.60 3.44
C LYS A 85 14.30 17.11 3.43
N ILE A 86 13.65 17.64 2.40
CA ILE A 86 13.32 19.08 2.29
C ILE A 86 11.89 19.40 2.77
N LYS A 87 11.24 18.46 3.46
CA LYS A 87 9.90 18.61 4.06
C LYS A 87 8.77 18.92 3.06
N LEU A 88 8.91 18.51 1.81
CA LEU A 88 7.85 18.55 0.80
C LEU A 88 6.95 17.31 0.83
N SER A 89 7.38 16.25 1.51
CA SER A 89 6.59 15.05 1.78
C SER A 89 6.75 14.67 3.25
N GLU A 90 5.74 14.07 3.82
CA GLU A 90 5.76 13.63 5.21
C GLU A 90 6.55 12.34 5.36
N GLU A 91 7.38 12.25 6.39
CA GLU A 91 8.05 11.03 6.84
C GLU A 91 7.15 10.27 7.83
N PHE A 92 6.42 11.02 8.66
CA PHE A 92 5.38 10.54 9.54
C PHE A 92 4.05 11.17 9.14
N GLU A 93 3.00 10.37 9.02
CA GLU A 93 1.68 10.82 8.55
C GLU A 93 0.89 11.48 9.67
N GLU A 94 1.18 12.75 9.92
CA GLU A 94 0.48 13.57 10.92
C GLU A 94 -1.00 13.76 10.61
N SER A 95 -1.35 13.78 9.32
CA SER A 95 -2.73 13.95 8.85
C SER A 95 -3.64 12.74 9.15
N SER A 96 -3.04 11.57 9.43
CA SER A 96 -3.79 10.36 9.76
C SER A 96 -4.31 10.31 11.19
N VAL A 97 -3.89 11.27 12.05
CA VAL A 97 -4.17 11.27 13.48
C VAL A 97 -5.25 12.27 13.87
N ASP A 98 -6.31 11.80 14.51
CA ASP A 98 -7.24 12.67 15.24
C ASP A 98 -6.76 12.84 16.70
N ARG A 99 -6.07 13.95 16.96
CA ARG A 99 -5.50 14.24 18.29
C ARG A 99 -6.57 14.43 19.37
N HIS A 100 -7.79 14.87 19.02
CA HIS A 100 -8.88 15.05 19.97
C HIS A 100 -9.48 13.71 20.39
N LYS A 101 -9.68 12.82 19.43
CA LYS A 101 -10.25 11.49 19.68
C LYS A 101 -9.19 10.45 20.06
N LYS A 102 -7.89 10.78 19.96
CA LYS A 102 -6.76 9.86 20.15
C LYS A 102 -6.91 8.57 19.31
N THR A 103 -7.28 8.76 18.04
CA THR A 103 -7.46 7.69 17.06
C THR A 103 -6.66 7.98 15.82
N GLY A 104 -6.50 6.98 14.95
CA GLY A 104 -5.73 7.08 13.72
C GLY A 104 -4.25 6.80 13.88
N GLY A 105 -3.53 6.91 12.78
CA GLY A 105 -2.11 6.64 12.72
C GLY A 105 -1.76 5.17 12.98
N LEU A 106 -0.64 4.93 13.64
CA LEU A 106 -0.11 3.59 13.91
C LEU A 106 -1.09 2.78 14.79
N LEU A 107 -1.58 1.67 14.27
CA LEU A 107 -2.50 0.75 14.95
C LEU A 107 -3.74 1.42 15.56
N ASP A 108 -4.17 2.56 15.03
CA ASP A 108 -5.28 3.37 15.56
C ASP A 108 -5.06 3.89 17.00
N LEU A 109 -3.79 4.11 17.37
CA LEU A 109 -3.40 4.55 18.73
C LEU A 109 -3.32 6.08 18.89
N GLY A 110 -3.65 6.85 17.85
CA GLY A 110 -3.51 8.32 17.86
C GLY A 110 -2.05 8.79 17.78
N ILE A 111 -1.17 7.95 17.28
CA ILE A 111 0.26 8.22 17.08
C ILE A 111 0.53 8.24 15.57
N PRO A 112 1.19 9.28 15.02
CA PRO A 112 1.53 9.29 13.60
C PRO A 112 2.30 8.05 13.19
N ASN A 113 1.86 7.39 12.12
CA ASN A 113 2.60 6.25 11.57
C ASN A 113 3.76 6.73 10.70
N TYR A 114 4.86 6.00 10.74
CA TYR A 114 5.94 6.15 9.78
C TYR A 114 5.45 5.71 8.40
N VAL A 115 5.58 6.57 7.38
CA VAL A 115 5.19 6.23 6.01
C VAL A 115 6.22 5.26 5.43
N TYR A 116 5.99 3.97 5.64
CA TYR A 116 6.87 2.92 5.14
C TYR A 116 6.81 2.87 3.61
N ARG A 117 7.91 3.28 2.97
CA ARG A 117 8.04 3.28 1.51
C ARG A 117 8.78 2.05 1.04
N TRP A 118 8.30 1.45 -0.04
CA TRP A 118 8.81 0.18 -0.53
C TRP A 118 9.71 0.33 -1.74
N THR A 119 10.66 -0.60 -1.88
CA THR A 119 11.49 -0.77 -3.07
C THR A 119 11.24 -2.12 -3.74
N GLU A 120 11.43 -2.21 -5.06
CA GLU A 120 11.41 -3.49 -5.78
C GLU A 120 12.36 -4.54 -5.16
N ARG A 121 13.55 -4.07 -4.74
CA ARG A 121 14.57 -4.94 -4.15
C ARG A 121 14.11 -5.57 -2.84
N GLU A 122 13.46 -4.80 -1.99
CA GLU A 122 12.97 -5.25 -0.69
C GLU A 122 11.87 -6.29 -0.85
N ILE A 123 10.86 -5.99 -1.68
CA ILE A 123 9.79 -6.94 -2.01
C ILE A 123 10.36 -8.24 -2.61
N SER A 124 11.30 -8.10 -3.55
CA SER A 124 11.94 -9.28 -4.17
C SER A 124 12.70 -10.15 -3.17
N LYS A 125 13.36 -9.55 -2.18
CA LYS A 125 14.04 -10.28 -1.11
C LYS A 125 13.04 -10.99 -0.19
N LEU A 126 11.99 -10.28 0.24
CA LEU A 126 10.95 -10.84 1.08
C LEU A 126 10.32 -12.07 0.41
N LEU A 127 9.93 -11.94 -0.86
CA LEU A 127 9.31 -13.05 -1.58
C LEU A 127 10.24 -14.25 -1.79
N LYS A 128 11.52 -14.01 -2.05
CA LYS A 128 12.51 -15.09 -2.12
C LYS A 128 12.67 -15.83 -0.79
N SER A 129 12.46 -15.16 0.34
CA SER A 129 12.49 -15.81 1.65
C SER A 129 11.20 -16.57 1.96
N LEU A 130 10.05 -16.08 1.49
CA LEU A 130 8.76 -16.75 1.67
C LEU A 130 8.58 -17.96 0.76
N ASP A 131 9.05 -17.87 -0.46
CA ASP A 131 8.97 -18.93 -1.47
C ASP A 131 10.26 -18.99 -2.31
N PRO A 132 11.30 -19.66 -1.80
CA PRO A 132 12.59 -19.77 -2.49
C PRO A 132 12.52 -20.46 -3.84
N SER A 133 11.52 -21.34 -4.04
CA SER A 133 11.31 -22.06 -5.31
C SER A 133 10.59 -21.20 -6.35
N ASN A 134 10.12 -20.06 -5.94
CA ASN A 134 9.26 -19.22 -6.73
C ASN A 134 10.02 -18.59 -7.90
N LYS A 135 9.76 -19.07 -9.09
CA LYS A 135 10.14 -18.43 -10.36
C LYS A 135 9.24 -17.24 -10.70
N ASN A 136 8.74 -16.58 -9.67
CA ASN A 136 7.66 -15.61 -9.74
C ASN A 136 7.88 -14.50 -10.72
N THR A 137 6.79 -14.22 -11.34
CA THR A 137 6.61 -12.97 -12.03
C THR A 137 6.09 -11.96 -11.01
N ILE A 138 6.98 -11.15 -10.45
CA ILE A 138 6.58 -9.95 -9.73
C ILE A 138 6.47 -8.85 -10.79
N ILE A 139 5.31 -8.25 -10.89
CA ILE A 139 5.08 -7.11 -11.77
C ILE A 139 5.08 -5.86 -10.90
N PHE A 140 5.94 -4.91 -11.26
CA PHE A 140 5.98 -3.60 -10.63
C PHE A 140 5.45 -2.56 -11.60
N ASP A 141 4.55 -1.72 -11.13
CA ASP A 141 4.10 -0.54 -11.85
C ASP A 141 4.16 0.69 -10.94
N TYR A 142 4.25 1.86 -11.54
CA TYR A 142 4.49 3.11 -10.85
C TYR A 142 3.46 4.14 -11.25
N GLU A 143 2.91 4.84 -10.25
CA GLU A 143 1.93 5.89 -10.45
C GLU A 143 2.33 7.16 -9.69
N ASN A 144 1.77 8.28 -10.10
CA ASN A 144 2.02 9.57 -9.48
C ASN A 144 0.71 10.28 -9.14
N ASP A 145 0.38 10.32 -7.87
CA ASP A 145 -0.82 11.01 -7.37
C ASP A 145 -0.76 12.53 -7.56
N LEU A 146 0.44 13.09 -7.70
CA LEU A 146 0.62 14.53 -7.97
C LEU A 146 -0.01 14.97 -9.29
N THR A 147 -0.28 14.04 -10.21
CA THR A 147 -0.93 14.34 -11.49
C THR A 147 -2.40 14.76 -11.35
N ASN A 148 -3.01 14.47 -10.21
CA ASN A 148 -4.42 14.76 -9.93
C ASN A 148 -4.64 16.11 -9.23
N ILE A 149 -3.59 16.87 -8.95
CA ILE A 149 -3.69 18.19 -8.33
C ILE A 149 -4.37 19.15 -9.30
N LYS A 150 -5.61 19.53 -8.98
CA LYS A 150 -6.36 20.57 -9.69
C LYS A 150 -5.97 21.93 -9.13
N SER A 151 -5.13 22.68 -9.83
CA SER A 151 -4.79 24.06 -9.45
C SER A 151 -5.28 25.06 -10.50
N LYS A 152 -5.78 26.23 -10.02
CA LYS A 152 -6.09 27.37 -10.90
C LYS A 152 -4.84 28.21 -11.20
N ASN A 153 -3.77 28.08 -10.41
CA ASN A 153 -2.53 28.84 -10.58
C ASN A 153 -1.77 28.35 -11.83
N PRO A 154 -1.47 29.26 -12.78
CA PRO A 154 -0.77 28.91 -14.03
C PRO A 154 0.64 28.36 -13.80
N LEU A 155 1.38 28.86 -12.81
CA LEU A 155 2.71 28.35 -12.48
C LEU A 155 2.66 26.89 -12.00
N ILE A 156 1.67 26.55 -11.17
CA ILE A 156 1.48 25.17 -10.69
C ILE A 156 1.12 24.25 -11.86
N LYS A 157 0.29 24.71 -12.81
CA LYS A 157 -0.02 23.90 -14.01
C LYS A 157 1.22 23.61 -14.86
N ILE A 158 2.11 24.58 -15.01
CA ILE A 158 3.40 24.42 -15.73
C ILE A 158 4.27 23.38 -15.00
N ILE A 159 4.40 23.48 -13.69
CA ILE A 159 5.17 22.51 -12.88
C ILE A 159 4.59 21.11 -13.03
N ILE A 160 3.26 20.96 -12.94
CA ILE A 160 2.58 19.66 -13.13
C ILE A 160 2.83 19.12 -14.55
N PHE A 161 2.79 19.97 -15.57
CA PHE A 161 3.05 19.55 -16.95
C PHE A 161 4.48 19.01 -17.12
N PHE A 162 5.49 19.73 -16.64
CA PHE A 162 6.88 19.26 -16.70
C PHE A 162 7.11 18.02 -15.83
N SER A 163 6.46 17.92 -14.66
CA SER A 163 6.53 16.73 -13.82
C SER A 163 5.96 15.49 -14.53
N LYS A 164 4.86 15.63 -15.27
CA LYS A 164 4.32 14.53 -16.08
C LYS A 164 5.31 14.03 -17.13
N ILE A 165 5.95 14.96 -17.85
CA ILE A 165 6.99 14.62 -18.85
C ILE A 165 8.14 13.91 -18.15
N PHE A 166 8.64 14.45 -17.04
CA PHE A 166 9.73 13.85 -16.28
C PHE A 166 9.37 12.42 -15.84
N PHE A 167 8.22 12.20 -15.19
CA PHE A 167 7.81 10.89 -14.71
C PHE A 167 7.43 9.91 -15.83
N PHE A 168 7.13 10.38 -17.02
CA PHE A 168 6.99 9.51 -18.18
C PHE A 168 8.32 8.82 -18.53
N PHE A 169 9.43 9.55 -18.46
CA PHE A 169 10.77 8.99 -18.71
C PHE A 169 11.36 8.28 -17.49
N PHE A 170 11.03 8.73 -16.28
CA PHE A 170 11.58 8.24 -15.02
C PHE A 170 10.50 7.61 -14.14
N LYS A 171 9.79 6.62 -14.64
CA LYS A 171 8.67 5.97 -13.94
C LYS A 171 9.01 5.52 -12.51
N LYS A 172 10.20 4.93 -12.30
CA LYS A 172 10.65 4.47 -10.97
C LYS A 172 10.83 5.59 -9.94
N GLN A 173 10.76 6.85 -10.35
CA GLN A 173 10.82 7.99 -9.44
C GLN A 173 9.44 8.49 -8.99
N GLN A 174 8.37 7.88 -9.44
CA GLN A 174 7.00 8.19 -9.02
C GLN A 174 6.78 7.83 -7.54
N ASN A 175 5.76 8.39 -6.91
CA ASN A 175 5.54 8.28 -5.46
C ASN A 175 4.75 7.04 -5.04
N CYS A 176 4.04 6.40 -5.94
CA CYS A 176 3.26 5.19 -5.69
C CYS A 176 3.88 3.99 -6.41
N LEU A 177 3.88 2.84 -5.76
CA LEU A 177 4.37 1.56 -6.25
C LEU A 177 3.25 0.53 -6.17
N SER A 178 2.81 0.03 -7.30
CA SER A 178 1.91 -1.11 -7.42
C SER A 178 2.72 -2.38 -7.64
N ILE A 179 2.47 -3.40 -6.83
CA ILE A 179 3.20 -4.66 -6.80
C ILE A 179 2.21 -5.79 -6.99
N PHE A 180 2.25 -6.48 -8.10
CA PHE A 180 1.47 -7.69 -8.31
C PHE A 180 2.36 -8.93 -8.21
N ILE A 181 2.03 -9.82 -7.28
CA ILE A 181 2.72 -11.09 -7.03
C ILE A 181 1.85 -12.21 -7.61
N ASP A 182 2.28 -12.79 -8.72
CA ASP A 182 1.59 -13.92 -9.33
C ASP A 182 2.05 -15.25 -8.68
N LYS A 183 1.12 -15.92 -7.99
CA LYS A 183 1.34 -17.21 -7.33
C LYS A 183 0.97 -18.43 -8.18
N THR A 184 0.45 -18.22 -9.38
CA THR A 184 -0.05 -19.33 -10.20
C THR A 184 1.07 -20.27 -10.66
N LYS A 185 2.31 -19.80 -10.67
CA LYS A 185 3.53 -20.54 -11.03
C LYS A 185 4.32 -21.05 -9.82
N SER A 186 3.87 -20.75 -8.60
CA SER A 186 4.50 -21.20 -7.36
C SER A 186 4.34 -22.72 -7.20
N LEU A 187 5.40 -23.40 -6.78
CA LEU A 187 5.30 -24.79 -6.36
C LEU A 187 4.47 -24.84 -5.08
N LYS A 188 3.50 -25.76 -5.03
CA LYS A 188 2.74 -25.99 -3.81
C LYS A 188 3.72 -26.34 -2.68
N ARG A 189 3.62 -25.66 -1.55
CA ARG A 189 4.28 -26.09 -0.31
C ARG A 189 3.70 -27.46 0.04
N PHE A 190 4.57 -28.42 0.19
CA PHE A 190 4.22 -29.75 0.71
C PHE A 190 4.03 -29.68 2.22
#